data_4c0f00247cb9344b41bf7f2afe0214d5
#
_entry.id   4c0f00247cb9344b41bf7f2afe0214d5
#
_cell.length_a   1.000
_cell.length_b   1.000
_cell.length_c   1.000
_cell.angle_alpha   90.00
_cell.angle_beta   90.00
_cell.angle_gamma   90.00
#
_symmetry.space_group_name_H-M   'P 1'
#
loop_
_entity.id
_entity.type
_entity.pdbx_description
1 polymer ?
#
loop_
_entity_poly.entity_id
_entity_poly.type
_entity_poly.pdbx_seq_one_letter_code
_entity_poly.pdbx_strand_id
1 'polypeptide(L)'
;FSATDDSSGSLTAATALKGTHDVVSNNISGMIAGDLDPFENTYITVKYVNVGSNVGYEIEKNTYLAEAVAANEFEKALAKTYDDLEYIDGDDAANEAAVTKKRNFAAMVKSGTLGAILPQSVVHSVRMNMDLADIIHLDTLNRTSAAIDGLGAKSSGTEVSGGRFSGITVRNINRFATYGGDENMDGSSDYISGGLVNFEYTAGNTFLAGFGFGGFQAKSSGKGNCGKAETQSLAVNAYADWRFFGNFDWYFGATYAFGMNKAERMNILNKSKADWNSNLIGVFTGVRYAWKPFADTGFYLKPTIGVNADFLMNPSFTEKSGEERMSAESENYTSVKSLVGIEGTYAFSNGFYFTGRMFYTHEFCDDRYGVNAMLGSSFIRVRGWKMDRDAGVFGAGIGYSITEQWSVYADYAADVSDKVRHNVNMGVTFKF
;
A
#
# COMPACT_ATOMS: atom_id res chain seq x y z
N PHE A 1 -12.42 15.56 34.20
CA PHE A 1 -12.82 15.52 35.62
C PHE A 1 -12.60 16.91 36.20
N SER A 2 -13.61 17.67 36.50
CA SER A 2 -13.51 18.85 37.34
C SER A 2 -14.42 18.64 38.52
N ALA A 3 -13.87 18.23 39.65
CA ALA A 3 -14.56 18.44 40.91
C ALA A 3 -14.20 19.86 41.31
N THR A 4 -15.07 20.81 41.09
CA THR A 4 -14.98 22.13 41.70
C THR A 4 -15.72 22.08 43.00
N ASP A 5 -14.98 21.94 44.07
CA ASP A 5 -15.44 22.35 45.39
C ASP A 5 -14.64 23.63 45.73
N ASP A 6 -15.34 24.71 46.05
CA ASP A 6 -14.77 25.99 46.37
C ASP A 6 -13.89 26.00 47.63
N SER A 7 -13.75 24.89 48.31
CA SER A 7 -13.04 24.76 49.57
C SER A 7 -11.83 23.82 49.56
N SER A 8 -11.60 23.11 48.44
CA SER A 8 -10.55 22.10 48.39
C SER A 8 -10.08 21.80 47.00
N GLY A 9 -8.83 21.77 46.82
CA GLY A 9 -8.08 21.60 45.62
C GLY A 9 -8.77 20.86 44.48
N SER A 10 -8.84 21.50 43.33
CA SER A 10 -9.21 20.86 42.08
C SER A 10 -8.27 19.69 41.83
N LEU A 11 -8.82 18.53 41.41
CA LEU A 11 -8.06 17.46 40.83
C LEU A 11 -7.39 17.98 39.55
N THR A 12 -6.11 18.29 39.64
CA THR A 12 -5.33 18.77 38.50
C THR A 12 -4.91 17.59 37.63
N ALA A 13 -4.50 17.90 36.42
CA ALA A 13 -3.87 16.91 35.52
C ALA A 13 -2.68 16.21 36.22
N ALA A 14 -1.90 16.98 37.00
CA ALA A 14 -0.80 16.48 37.80
C ALA A 14 -1.25 15.39 38.79
N THR A 15 -2.35 15.61 39.48
CA THR A 15 -2.93 14.65 40.41
C THR A 15 -3.34 13.35 39.73
N ALA A 16 -3.98 13.45 38.56
CA ALA A 16 -4.42 12.27 37.81
C ALA A 16 -3.26 11.41 37.26
N LEU A 17 -2.09 12.00 37.04
CA LEU A 17 -0.89 11.29 36.55
C LEU A 17 -0.04 10.72 37.71
N LYS A 18 -0.15 11.23 38.90
CA LYS A 18 0.72 10.90 40.02
C LYS A 18 0.50 9.51 40.65
N GLY A 19 -0.53 8.78 40.19
CA GLY A 19 -0.89 7.50 40.79
C GLY A 19 -1.65 7.71 42.09
N THR A 20 -1.18 7.13 43.15
CA THR A 20 -1.77 7.31 44.49
C THR A 20 -1.50 8.71 45.01
N HIS A 21 -2.51 9.41 45.44
CA HIS A 21 -2.38 10.78 45.91
C HIS A 21 -3.24 11.00 47.16
N ASP A 22 -2.60 11.32 48.26
CA ASP A 22 -3.27 11.67 49.51
C ASP A 22 -3.72 13.14 49.46
N VAL A 23 -4.97 13.38 49.31
CA VAL A 23 -5.52 14.72 49.48
C VAL A 23 -6.29 14.81 50.78
N VAL A 24 -5.74 15.53 51.62
CA VAL A 24 -6.45 15.89 52.85
C VAL A 24 -7.44 16.97 52.51
N SER A 25 -8.69 16.74 52.64
CA SER A 25 -9.53 17.82 52.82
C SER A 25 -10.54 17.53 53.79
N ASN A 26 -10.97 18.19 54.27
CA ASN A 26 -12.03 19.12 54.55
C ASN A 26 -13.11 18.52 55.43
N ASN A 27 -13.34 19.06 56.48
CA ASN A 27 -14.58 19.46 57.18
C ASN A 27 -15.89 18.68 56.95
N ILE A 28 -15.84 17.49 56.39
CA ILE A 28 -16.95 16.54 56.48
C ILE A 28 -16.79 15.78 57.78
N SER A 29 -17.00 16.50 58.86
CA SER A 29 -16.96 15.90 60.20
C SER A 29 -18.15 14.96 60.35
N GLY A 30 -17.85 13.71 60.63
CA GLY A 30 -18.84 12.68 60.93
C GLY A 30 -19.18 11.73 59.78
N MET A 31 -18.58 11.89 58.58
CA MET A 31 -18.66 10.88 57.53
C MET A 31 -17.49 9.90 57.65
N ILE A 32 -17.74 8.66 57.31
CA ILE A 32 -16.72 7.60 57.20
C ILE A 32 -16.47 7.35 55.72
N ALA A 33 -15.24 7.11 55.33
CA ALA A 33 -14.89 6.87 53.93
C ALA A 33 -15.72 5.74 53.27
N GLY A 34 -16.19 4.78 54.03
CA GLY A 34 -17.07 3.71 53.57
C GLY A 34 -18.50 4.15 53.22
N ASP A 35 -18.91 5.36 53.61
CA ASP A 35 -20.21 5.92 53.27
C ASP A 35 -20.24 6.62 51.90
N LEU A 36 -19.08 6.72 51.26
CA LEU A 36 -18.92 7.37 49.98
C LEU A 36 -18.60 6.33 48.93
N ASP A 37 -19.41 6.33 47.84
CA ASP A 37 -19.14 5.48 46.70
C ASP A 37 -17.82 5.91 45.99
N PRO A 38 -16.90 4.98 45.73
CA PRO A 38 -15.72 5.29 44.98
C PRO A 38 -16.08 5.76 43.59
N PHE A 39 -15.39 6.80 43.11
CA PHE A 39 -15.53 7.22 41.72
C PHE A 39 -14.52 6.44 40.89
N GLU A 40 -15.03 5.80 39.84
CA GLU A 40 -14.22 5.03 38.90
C GLU A 40 -14.51 5.44 37.47
N ASN A 41 -13.49 5.68 36.72
CA ASN A 41 -13.55 5.82 35.27
C ASN A 41 -12.44 5.01 34.60
N THR A 42 -12.35 5.05 33.29
CA THR A 42 -11.35 4.28 32.52
C THR A 42 -9.89 4.59 32.91
N TYR A 43 -9.63 5.69 33.59
CA TYR A 43 -8.25 6.17 33.86
C TYR A 43 -7.86 6.18 35.32
N ILE A 44 -8.78 6.50 36.20
CA ILE A 44 -8.54 6.65 37.62
C ILE A 44 -9.66 6.03 38.43
N THR A 45 -9.27 5.48 39.56
CA THR A 45 -10.17 5.13 40.65
C THR A 45 -9.89 6.09 41.81
N VAL A 46 -10.94 6.76 42.28
CA VAL A 46 -10.88 7.60 43.45
C VAL A 46 -11.49 6.82 44.63
N LYS A 47 -10.67 6.47 45.57
CA LYS A 47 -11.10 5.83 46.83
C LYS A 47 -11.12 6.87 47.93
N TYR A 48 -12.16 6.87 48.74
CA TYR A 48 -12.19 7.72 49.92
C TYR A 48 -11.58 7.00 51.09
N VAL A 49 -10.70 7.69 51.79
CA VAL A 49 -9.95 7.15 52.93
C VAL A 49 -10.11 8.04 54.16
N ASN A 50 -10.11 7.43 55.34
CA ASN A 50 -10.14 8.20 56.58
C ASN A 50 -8.76 8.73 56.90
N VAL A 51 -8.62 10.04 57.13
CA VAL A 51 -7.40 10.71 57.53
C VAL A 51 -7.65 11.40 58.86
N GLY A 52 -7.38 10.70 59.96
CA GLY A 52 -7.76 11.15 61.26
C GLY A 52 -9.29 11.22 61.44
N SER A 53 -9.80 12.42 61.77
CA SER A 53 -11.24 12.69 61.83
C SER A 53 -11.87 13.20 60.55
N ASN A 54 -11.07 13.26 59.48
CA ASN A 54 -11.50 13.79 58.17
C ASN A 54 -11.55 12.66 57.14
N VAL A 55 -12.27 12.91 56.04
CA VAL A 55 -12.25 12.05 54.86
C VAL A 55 -11.28 12.68 53.85
N GLY A 56 -10.29 11.90 53.41
CA GLY A 56 -9.44 12.19 52.30
C GLY A 56 -9.82 11.35 51.09
N TYR A 57 -9.09 11.47 50.04
CA TYR A 57 -9.23 10.60 48.89
C TYR A 57 -7.87 10.16 48.36
N GLU A 58 -7.84 8.93 47.86
CA GLU A 58 -6.69 8.31 47.21
C GLU A 58 -7.04 8.10 45.75
N ILE A 59 -6.16 8.53 44.85
CA ILE A 59 -6.34 8.36 43.43
C ILE A 59 -5.38 7.28 42.96
N GLU A 60 -5.93 6.19 42.51
CA GLU A 60 -5.18 5.14 41.83
C GLU A 60 -5.26 5.32 40.32
N LYS A 61 -4.12 5.24 39.65
CA LYS A 61 -4.04 5.16 38.23
C LYS A 61 -4.50 3.77 37.81
N ASN A 62 -5.59 3.70 37.01
CA ASN A 62 -6.02 2.45 36.42
C ASN A 62 -5.10 2.09 35.26
N THR A 63 -4.38 0.98 35.39
CA THR A 63 -3.59 0.39 34.29
C THR A 63 -4.48 -0.28 33.21
N TYR A 64 -5.74 -0.01 33.26
CA TYR A 64 -6.82 -0.65 32.49
C TYR A 64 -6.76 -0.40 30.99
N LEU A 65 -6.07 0.65 30.54
CA LEU A 65 -6.07 0.99 29.10
C LEU A 65 -5.47 -0.12 28.26
N ALA A 66 -4.40 -0.74 28.74
CA ALA A 66 -3.74 -1.80 27.99
C ALA A 66 -4.55 -3.10 27.89
N GLU A 67 -5.32 -3.44 28.94
CA GLU A 67 -6.05 -4.71 29.00
C GLU A 67 -7.49 -4.61 28.49
N ALA A 68 -8.18 -3.51 28.79
CA ALA A 68 -9.59 -3.36 28.45
C ALA A 68 -9.85 -2.97 26.99
N VAL A 69 -8.83 -2.43 26.30
CA VAL A 69 -8.95 -1.88 24.94
C VAL A 69 -8.44 -2.81 23.87
N ALA A 70 -7.69 -3.80 24.24
CA ALA A 70 -6.87 -4.57 23.33
C ALA A 70 -7.68 -5.59 22.54
N ALA A 71 -8.14 -5.22 21.36
CA ALA A 71 -8.57 -6.16 20.35
C ALA A 71 -7.38 -6.86 19.67
N ASN A 72 -6.20 -6.21 19.65
CA ASN A 72 -5.01 -6.74 19.00
C ASN A 72 -3.71 -6.24 19.66
N GLU A 73 -2.55 -6.82 19.32
CA GLU A 73 -1.26 -6.49 19.91
C GLU A 73 -0.83 -5.04 19.67
N PHE A 74 -1.27 -4.43 18.57
CA PHE A 74 -1.00 -3.01 18.29
C PHE A 74 -1.75 -2.10 19.29
N GLU A 75 -3.03 -2.37 19.53
CA GLU A 75 -3.83 -1.59 20.49
C GLU A 75 -3.27 -1.71 21.90
N LYS A 76 -2.77 -2.89 22.27
CA LYS A 76 -2.06 -3.09 23.54
C LYS A 76 -0.79 -2.24 23.65
N ALA A 77 0.04 -2.26 22.60
CA ALA A 77 1.27 -1.49 22.57
C ALA A 77 0.99 0.01 22.63
N LEU A 78 -0.03 0.47 21.91
CA LEU A 78 -0.47 1.86 21.92
C LEU A 78 -1.02 2.26 23.28
N ALA A 79 -1.88 1.45 23.88
CA ALA A 79 -2.41 1.68 25.23
C ALA A 79 -1.29 1.79 26.25
N LYS A 80 -0.30 0.89 26.19
CA LYS A 80 0.87 0.95 27.06
C LYS A 80 1.65 2.26 26.90
N THR A 81 1.86 2.74 25.67
CA THR A 81 2.54 4.02 25.42
C THR A 81 1.86 5.19 26.15
N TYR A 82 0.52 5.18 26.23
CA TYR A 82 -0.23 6.20 26.95
C TYR A 82 -0.33 5.94 28.46
N ASP A 83 -0.31 4.69 28.87
CA ASP A 83 -0.24 4.34 30.30
C ASP A 83 1.10 4.73 30.92
N ASP A 84 2.18 4.61 30.18
CA ASP A 84 3.54 4.93 30.61
C ASP A 84 3.83 6.46 30.69
N LEU A 85 2.86 7.32 30.32
CA LEU A 85 3.01 8.77 30.50
C LEU A 85 3.02 9.11 31.99
N GLU A 86 4.19 9.53 32.47
CA GLU A 86 4.44 9.84 33.85
C GLU A 86 4.17 11.32 34.18
N TYR A 87 3.96 11.59 35.46
CA TYR A 87 3.92 12.95 36.00
C TYR A 87 5.33 13.56 35.99
N ILE A 88 5.45 14.79 35.49
CA ILE A 88 6.69 15.55 35.51
C ILE A 88 6.56 16.67 36.56
N ASP A 89 7.38 16.61 37.61
CA ASP A 89 7.33 17.59 38.66
C ASP A 89 7.75 18.97 38.17
N GLY A 90 6.90 19.99 38.42
CA GLY A 90 7.15 21.37 38.01
C GLY A 90 6.80 21.67 36.53
N ASP A 91 6.22 20.75 35.77
CA ASP A 91 5.76 20.99 34.40
C ASP A 91 4.25 20.73 34.25
N ASP A 92 3.45 21.68 34.68
CA ASP A 92 1.99 21.60 34.61
C ASP A 92 1.48 21.50 33.17
N ALA A 93 2.14 22.14 32.20
CA ALA A 93 1.73 22.11 30.82
C ALA A 93 1.93 20.72 30.21
N ALA A 94 3.05 20.04 30.48
CA ALA A 94 3.29 18.67 30.05
C ALA A 94 2.30 17.70 30.69
N ASN A 95 1.98 17.89 31.96
CA ASN A 95 1.01 17.06 32.66
C ASN A 95 -0.41 17.22 32.13
N GLU A 96 -0.82 18.45 31.82
CA GLU A 96 -2.12 18.72 31.17
C GLU A 96 -2.21 18.09 29.77
N ALA A 97 -1.13 18.19 29.00
CA ALA A 97 -1.04 17.55 27.69
C ALA A 97 -1.15 16.02 27.81
N ALA A 98 -0.46 15.41 28.77
CA ALA A 98 -0.52 13.96 29.02
C ALA A 98 -1.94 13.48 29.39
N VAL A 99 -2.62 14.20 30.28
CA VAL A 99 -4.03 13.89 30.63
C VAL A 99 -4.95 14.05 29.42
N THR A 100 -4.74 15.09 28.63
CA THR A 100 -5.53 15.31 27.40
C THR A 100 -5.33 14.17 26.42
N LYS A 101 -4.10 13.69 26.23
CA LYS A 101 -3.79 12.53 25.38
C LYS A 101 -4.49 11.26 25.87
N LYS A 102 -4.38 10.94 27.16
CA LYS A 102 -5.08 9.78 27.74
C LYS A 102 -6.58 9.83 27.53
N ARG A 103 -7.20 10.98 27.76
CA ARG A 103 -8.63 11.20 27.56
C ARG A 103 -9.04 11.03 26.10
N ASN A 104 -8.28 11.61 25.17
CA ASN A 104 -8.57 11.52 23.74
C ASN A 104 -8.38 10.08 23.24
N PHE A 105 -7.35 9.39 23.70
CA PHE A 105 -7.14 7.98 23.38
C PHE A 105 -8.34 7.12 23.81
N ALA A 106 -8.84 7.26 25.02
CA ALA A 106 -10.01 6.52 25.45
C ALA A 106 -11.29 6.89 24.67
N ALA A 107 -11.44 8.15 24.28
CA ALA A 107 -12.56 8.53 23.44
C ALA A 107 -12.48 7.84 22.06
N MET A 108 -11.29 7.68 21.49
CA MET A 108 -11.08 6.96 20.23
C MET A 108 -11.36 5.46 20.37
N VAL A 109 -10.93 4.85 21.49
CA VAL A 109 -11.28 3.47 21.84
C VAL A 109 -12.79 3.29 21.89
N LYS A 110 -13.46 4.12 22.68
CA LYS A 110 -14.91 4.05 22.87
C LYS A 110 -15.69 4.25 21.56
N SER A 111 -15.16 5.08 20.65
CA SER A 111 -15.79 5.34 19.33
C SER A 111 -15.38 4.33 18.26
N GLY A 112 -14.47 3.40 18.54
CA GLY A 112 -13.96 2.44 17.55
C GLY A 112 -13.12 3.08 16.43
N THR A 113 -12.53 4.27 16.69
CA THR A 113 -11.77 5.01 15.69
C THR A 113 -10.24 4.85 15.81
N LEU A 114 -9.78 3.91 16.61
CA LEU A 114 -8.33 3.63 16.79
C LEU A 114 -7.62 3.26 15.49
N GLY A 115 -8.33 2.64 14.55
CA GLY A 115 -7.78 2.35 13.23
C GLY A 115 -7.17 3.57 12.52
N ALA A 116 -7.67 4.77 12.80
CA ALA A 116 -7.15 6.01 12.22
C ALA A 116 -5.71 6.36 12.69
N ILE A 117 -5.28 5.86 13.84
CA ILE A 117 -3.92 6.08 14.38
C ILE A 117 -2.93 5.06 13.82
N LEU A 118 -3.43 3.93 13.32
CA LEU A 118 -2.60 2.89 12.71
C LEU A 118 -1.79 3.45 11.55
N PRO A 119 -0.49 3.13 11.43
CA PRO A 119 0.33 3.55 10.29
C PRO A 119 0.02 2.74 9.02
N GLN A 120 -1.25 2.51 8.74
CA GLN A 120 -1.75 1.77 7.57
C GLN A 120 -1.25 2.40 6.26
N SER A 121 -1.13 3.72 6.22
CA SER A 121 -0.63 4.47 5.07
C SER A 121 0.78 4.05 4.64
N VAL A 122 1.63 3.58 5.56
CA VAL A 122 2.96 3.06 5.22
C VAL A 122 2.84 1.72 4.48
N VAL A 123 1.98 0.83 4.94
CA VAL A 123 1.70 -0.45 4.26
C VAL A 123 1.07 -0.23 2.88
N HIS A 124 0.21 0.80 2.75
CA HIS A 124 -0.34 1.20 1.45
C HIS A 124 0.76 1.60 0.46
N SER A 125 1.77 2.34 0.94
CA SER A 125 2.91 2.74 0.11
C SER A 125 3.72 1.52 -0.36
N VAL A 126 3.98 0.55 0.51
CA VAL A 126 4.66 -0.70 0.16
C VAL A 126 3.90 -1.41 -0.96
N ARG A 127 2.60 -1.61 -0.80
CA ARG A 127 1.77 -2.26 -1.81
C ARG A 127 1.78 -1.51 -3.14
N MET A 128 1.61 -0.21 -3.14
CA MET A 128 1.61 0.59 -4.37
C MET A 128 2.93 0.48 -5.14
N ASN A 129 4.06 0.38 -4.44
CA ASN A 129 5.35 0.15 -5.09
C ASN A 129 5.41 -1.26 -5.73
N MET A 130 4.92 -2.30 -5.05
CA MET A 130 4.86 -3.66 -5.62
C MET A 130 3.89 -3.74 -6.80
N ASP A 131 2.71 -3.12 -6.69
CA ASP A 131 1.75 -3.02 -7.78
C ASP A 131 2.31 -2.30 -9.01
N LEU A 132 3.24 -1.36 -8.83
CA LEU A 132 3.90 -0.67 -9.94
C LEU A 132 4.73 -1.63 -10.80
N ALA A 133 5.47 -2.56 -10.19
CA ALA A 133 6.19 -3.59 -10.94
C ALA A 133 5.22 -4.45 -11.76
N ASP A 134 4.18 -4.95 -11.11
CA ASP A 134 3.17 -5.81 -11.75
C ASP A 134 2.56 -5.17 -13.01
N ILE A 135 2.16 -3.89 -12.93
CA ILE A 135 1.53 -3.22 -14.07
C ILE A 135 2.52 -2.95 -15.22
N ILE A 136 3.79 -2.62 -14.90
CA ILE A 136 4.81 -2.44 -15.93
C ILE A 136 5.11 -3.77 -16.62
N HIS A 137 5.22 -4.86 -15.86
CA HIS A 137 5.46 -6.20 -16.41
C HIS A 137 4.31 -6.66 -17.30
N LEU A 138 3.07 -6.54 -16.85
CA LEU A 138 1.89 -6.94 -17.63
C LEU A 138 1.76 -6.11 -18.90
N ASP A 139 1.94 -4.80 -18.85
CA ASP A 139 1.89 -3.93 -20.02
C ASP A 139 3.02 -4.25 -21.00
N THR A 140 4.24 -4.54 -20.49
CA THR A 140 5.36 -4.94 -21.34
C THR A 140 5.13 -6.29 -21.99
N LEU A 141 4.59 -7.28 -21.27
CA LEU A 141 4.20 -8.58 -21.82
C LEU A 141 3.22 -8.43 -22.99
N ASN A 142 2.18 -7.62 -22.81
CA ASN A 142 1.19 -7.35 -23.85
C ASN A 142 1.80 -6.67 -25.06
N ARG A 143 2.64 -5.68 -24.83
CA ARG A 143 3.30 -4.93 -25.90
C ARG A 143 4.23 -5.81 -26.73
N THR A 144 5.08 -6.60 -26.07
CA THR A 144 6.03 -7.48 -26.76
C THR A 144 5.31 -8.56 -27.57
N SER A 145 4.23 -9.11 -27.01
CA SER A 145 3.39 -10.10 -27.70
C SER A 145 2.81 -9.57 -29.01
N ALA A 146 2.28 -8.35 -28.99
CA ALA A 146 1.73 -7.73 -30.21
C ALA A 146 2.84 -7.34 -31.20
N ALA A 147 3.96 -6.80 -30.72
CA ALA A 147 5.02 -6.27 -31.55
C ALA A 147 5.79 -7.34 -32.34
N ILE A 148 6.08 -8.50 -31.71
CA ILE A 148 6.84 -9.57 -32.36
C ILE A 148 6.07 -10.23 -33.51
N ASP A 149 4.73 -10.15 -33.51
CA ASP A 149 3.89 -10.62 -34.60
C ASP A 149 3.72 -9.57 -35.73
N GLY A 150 4.41 -8.44 -35.60
CA GLY A 150 4.28 -7.34 -36.57
C GLY A 150 2.93 -6.61 -36.46
N LEU A 151 2.16 -6.84 -35.41
CA LEU A 151 0.90 -6.15 -35.15
C LEU A 151 1.18 -4.66 -34.90
N GLY A 152 0.40 -3.82 -35.57
CA GLY A 152 0.70 -2.40 -35.60
C GLY A 152 1.70 -2.01 -36.71
N ALA A 153 2.02 -2.94 -37.63
CA ALA A 153 2.60 -2.61 -38.93
C ALA A 153 1.55 -2.85 -40.01
N LYS A 154 1.30 -1.91 -40.88
CA LYS A 154 0.52 -2.18 -42.10
C LYS A 154 1.29 -3.20 -42.92
N SER A 155 0.83 -4.43 -42.94
CA SER A 155 1.30 -5.42 -43.89
C SER A 155 0.73 -5.05 -45.24
N SER A 156 1.53 -4.43 -46.07
CA SER A 156 1.27 -4.41 -47.52
C SER A 156 1.61 -5.80 -48.03
N GLY A 157 0.70 -6.79 -47.90
CA GLY A 157 0.64 -8.04 -48.66
C GLY A 157 1.92 -8.86 -48.98
N THR A 158 3.06 -8.41 -48.59
CA THR A 158 4.37 -9.04 -48.69
C THR A 158 4.82 -9.40 -47.25
N GLU A 159 5.23 -10.63 -47.06
CA GLU A 159 5.97 -11.07 -45.88
C GLU A 159 6.92 -9.95 -45.45
N VAL A 160 6.88 -9.56 -44.17
CA VAL A 160 7.85 -8.60 -43.61
C VAL A 160 9.23 -9.24 -43.75
N SER A 161 9.81 -9.08 -44.99
CA SER A 161 11.12 -9.59 -45.28
C SER A 161 12.11 -8.80 -44.47
N GLY A 162 12.61 -9.39 -43.39
CA GLY A 162 13.89 -9.11 -42.72
C GLY A 162 14.27 -7.65 -42.45
N GLY A 163 13.32 -6.72 -42.44
CA GLY A 163 13.57 -5.30 -42.18
C GLY A 163 13.94 -5.07 -40.72
N ARG A 164 15.07 -4.42 -40.49
CA ARG A 164 15.40 -3.84 -39.21
C ARG A 164 14.55 -2.60 -39.00
N PHE A 165 13.92 -2.51 -37.87
CA PHE A 165 13.05 -1.41 -37.53
C PHE A 165 13.44 -0.87 -36.19
N SER A 166 13.48 0.44 -36.05
CA SER A 166 13.62 1.14 -34.80
C SER A 166 12.39 2.02 -34.55
N GLY A 167 11.96 2.16 -33.33
CA GLY A 167 10.79 2.96 -33.02
C GLY A 167 10.80 3.50 -31.62
N ILE A 168 9.92 4.45 -31.39
CA ILE A 168 9.62 5.02 -30.08
C ILE A 168 8.19 4.70 -29.74
N THR A 169 7.94 4.13 -28.56
CA THR A 169 6.61 3.89 -28.03
C THR A 169 6.40 4.70 -26.76
N VAL A 170 5.38 5.55 -26.78
CA VAL A 170 4.94 6.28 -25.58
C VAL A 170 3.72 5.54 -25.02
N ARG A 171 3.80 5.17 -23.76
CA ARG A 171 2.75 4.41 -23.06
C ARG A 171 2.22 5.19 -21.86
N ASN A 172 0.91 5.21 -21.70
CA ASN A 172 0.24 5.64 -20.48
C ASN A 172 -0.33 4.39 -19.78
N ILE A 173 -0.03 4.23 -18.52
CA ILE A 173 -0.33 3.03 -17.73
C ILE A 173 -1.05 3.47 -16.47
N ASN A 174 -2.23 2.89 -16.22
CA ASN A 174 -3.06 3.25 -15.09
C ASN A 174 -3.60 2.00 -14.39
N ARG A 175 -3.69 2.05 -13.06
CA ARG A 175 -4.34 1.04 -12.23
C ARG A 175 -5.28 1.72 -11.23
N PHE A 176 -6.45 1.13 -11.05
CA PHE A 176 -7.45 1.50 -10.06
C PHE A 176 -7.79 0.27 -9.22
N ALA A 177 -7.79 0.41 -7.91
CA ALA A 177 -8.16 -0.67 -7.01
C ALA A 177 -8.94 -0.14 -5.82
N THR A 178 -9.88 -0.94 -5.33
CA THR A 178 -10.58 -0.69 -4.07
C THR A 178 -10.44 -1.93 -3.20
N TYR A 179 -9.92 -1.74 -2.01
CA TYR A 179 -9.72 -2.80 -1.03
C TYR A 179 -10.76 -2.69 0.06
N GLY A 180 -11.38 -3.81 0.41
CA GLY A 180 -12.18 -3.93 1.63
C GLY A 180 -11.27 -3.91 2.86
N GLY A 181 -11.82 -3.62 4.04
CA GLY A 181 -11.11 -3.84 5.30
C GLY A 181 -11.07 -5.32 5.67
N ASP A 182 -10.10 -5.70 6.48
CA ASP A 182 -10.05 -6.98 7.19
C ASP A 182 -9.79 -6.75 8.69
N GLU A 183 -9.51 -7.78 9.44
CA GLU A 183 -9.24 -7.71 10.89
C GLU A 183 -8.01 -6.86 11.28
N ASN A 184 -7.10 -6.57 10.33
CA ASN A 184 -5.85 -5.86 10.58
C ASN A 184 -5.83 -4.45 10.02
N MET A 185 -6.58 -4.19 8.95
CA MET A 185 -6.56 -2.91 8.24
C MET A 185 -7.93 -2.51 7.73
N ASP A 186 -8.18 -1.22 7.76
CA ASP A 186 -9.33 -0.63 7.08
C ASP A 186 -9.17 -0.66 5.57
N GLY A 187 -10.29 -0.56 4.86
CA GLY A 187 -10.25 -0.53 3.40
C GLY A 187 -9.57 0.71 2.85
N SER A 188 -9.17 0.65 1.58
CA SER A 188 -8.60 1.80 0.86
C SER A 188 -9.05 1.85 -0.59
N SER A 189 -8.84 3.02 -1.20
CA SER A 189 -8.94 3.21 -2.65
C SER A 189 -7.60 3.69 -3.17
N ASP A 190 -7.09 2.98 -4.18
CA ASP A 190 -5.77 3.18 -4.74
C ASP A 190 -5.85 3.54 -6.20
N TYR A 191 -4.92 4.39 -6.59
CA TYR A 191 -4.76 4.83 -7.96
C TYR A 191 -3.27 4.92 -8.29
N ILE A 192 -2.84 4.30 -9.39
CA ILE A 192 -1.51 4.44 -9.96
C ILE A 192 -1.66 4.96 -11.38
N SER A 193 -0.95 5.99 -11.75
CA SER A 193 -0.94 6.55 -13.10
C SER A 193 0.44 7.02 -13.49
N GLY A 194 0.80 6.82 -14.72
CA GLY A 194 2.07 7.28 -15.24
C GLY A 194 2.30 6.89 -16.68
N GLY A 195 3.53 6.98 -17.11
CA GLY A 195 3.89 6.61 -18.46
C GLY A 195 5.35 6.30 -18.64
N LEU A 196 5.62 5.59 -19.72
CA LEU A 196 6.95 5.19 -20.18
C LEU A 196 7.15 5.64 -21.62
N VAL A 197 8.34 6.11 -21.92
CA VAL A 197 8.86 6.28 -23.27
C VAL A 197 9.86 5.17 -23.52
N ASN A 198 9.58 4.32 -24.49
CA ASN A 198 10.44 3.19 -24.84
C ASN A 198 11.04 3.37 -26.21
N PHE A 199 12.31 3.01 -26.32
CA PHE A 199 13.03 2.85 -27.57
C PHE A 199 13.06 1.36 -27.88
N GLU A 200 12.56 0.99 -29.05
CA GLU A 200 12.39 -0.40 -29.45
C GLU A 200 13.20 -0.67 -30.72
N TYR A 201 13.77 -1.84 -30.80
CA TYR A 201 14.43 -2.39 -31.96
C TYR A 201 13.85 -3.74 -32.29
N THR A 202 13.48 -3.95 -33.56
CA THR A 202 13.00 -5.25 -34.07
C THR A 202 13.87 -5.72 -35.19
N ALA A 203 14.15 -7.02 -35.25
CA ALA A 203 14.78 -7.70 -36.37
C ALA A 203 13.78 -8.71 -36.94
N GLY A 204 13.04 -8.25 -37.93
CA GLY A 204 11.92 -9.03 -38.50
C GLY A 204 10.88 -9.40 -37.45
N ASN A 205 10.36 -10.63 -37.52
CA ASN A 205 9.45 -11.22 -36.55
C ASN A 205 10.15 -12.18 -35.58
N THR A 206 11.48 -12.11 -35.48
CA THR A 206 12.27 -13.06 -34.68
C THR A 206 12.84 -12.46 -33.41
N PHE A 207 13.05 -11.15 -33.36
CA PHE A 207 13.65 -10.51 -32.21
C PHE A 207 13.10 -9.09 -31.99
N LEU A 208 12.80 -8.78 -30.75
CA LEU A 208 12.45 -7.45 -30.29
C LEU A 208 13.26 -7.17 -29.02
N ALA A 209 13.81 -5.98 -28.91
CA ALA A 209 14.38 -5.48 -27.64
C ALA A 209 13.90 -4.05 -27.41
N GLY A 210 13.73 -3.68 -26.18
CA GLY A 210 13.30 -2.35 -25.77
C GLY A 210 13.96 -1.89 -24.49
N PHE A 211 14.14 -0.59 -24.40
CA PHE A 211 14.57 0.11 -23.21
C PHE A 211 13.69 1.33 -23.02
N GLY A 212 13.22 1.53 -21.82
CA GLY A 212 12.30 2.62 -21.50
C GLY A 212 12.58 3.30 -20.18
N PHE A 213 12.08 4.51 -20.05
CA PHE A 213 12.09 5.27 -18.81
C PHE A 213 10.81 6.09 -18.69
N GLY A 214 10.43 6.43 -17.47
CA GLY A 214 9.24 7.25 -17.23
C GLY A 214 8.98 7.54 -15.77
N GLY A 215 7.81 8.10 -15.52
CA GLY A 215 7.39 8.52 -14.20
C GLY A 215 5.98 8.08 -13.88
N PHE A 216 5.75 7.80 -12.61
CA PHE A 216 4.47 7.36 -12.07
C PHE A 216 4.12 8.10 -10.80
N GLN A 217 2.83 8.29 -10.59
CA GLN A 217 2.26 8.74 -9.33
C GLN A 217 1.27 7.69 -8.83
N ALA A 218 1.44 7.29 -7.59
CA ALA A 218 0.51 6.41 -6.90
C ALA A 218 -0.08 7.13 -5.69
N LYS A 219 -1.37 6.94 -5.44
CA LYS A 219 -2.10 7.50 -4.30
C LYS A 219 -2.99 6.44 -3.70
N SER A 220 -2.97 6.37 -2.38
CA SER A 220 -3.90 5.57 -1.59
C SER A 220 -4.58 6.43 -0.55
N SER A 221 -5.90 6.25 -0.42
CA SER A 221 -6.70 6.89 0.60
C SER A 221 -7.40 5.82 1.43
N GLY A 222 -7.03 5.73 2.70
CA GLY A 222 -7.68 4.83 3.65
C GLY A 222 -9.11 5.28 3.95
N LYS A 223 -10.03 4.32 4.07
CA LYS A 223 -11.40 4.55 4.54
C LYS A 223 -11.37 4.86 6.04
N GLY A 224 -12.39 5.53 6.56
CA GLY A 224 -12.47 5.83 8.00
C GLY A 224 -11.37 6.77 8.53
N ASN A 225 -10.77 7.62 7.69
CA ASN A 225 -9.64 8.51 8.03
C ASN A 225 -8.33 7.77 8.36
N CYS A 226 -8.14 6.54 7.89
CA CYS A 226 -6.98 5.71 8.17
C CYS A 226 -5.70 6.13 7.44
N GLY A 227 -5.59 7.40 7.12
CA GLY A 227 -4.40 7.98 6.53
C GLY A 227 -4.40 7.97 5.01
N LYS A 228 -3.33 8.55 4.48
CA LYS A 228 -3.08 8.66 3.03
C LYS A 228 -1.65 8.30 2.74
N ALA A 229 -1.42 7.68 1.59
CA ALA A 229 -0.09 7.47 1.04
C ALA A 229 0.00 8.04 -0.38
N GLU A 230 1.14 8.59 -0.70
CA GLU A 230 1.48 9.06 -2.03
C GLU A 230 2.91 8.60 -2.36
N THR A 231 3.09 8.06 -3.56
CA THR A 231 4.40 7.66 -4.07
C THR A 231 4.60 8.29 -5.44
N GLN A 232 5.71 8.97 -5.65
CA GLN A 232 6.17 9.42 -6.95
C GLN A 232 7.35 8.55 -7.33
N SER A 233 7.30 7.92 -8.51
CA SER A 233 8.34 6.98 -8.93
C SER A 233 8.95 7.36 -10.26
N LEU A 234 10.27 7.23 -10.35
CA LEU A 234 11.00 7.22 -11.61
C LEU A 234 11.34 5.76 -11.93
N ALA A 235 10.93 5.30 -13.10
CA ALA A 235 11.14 3.92 -13.52
C ALA A 235 11.97 3.84 -14.80
N VAL A 236 12.79 2.81 -14.87
CA VAL A 236 13.45 2.35 -16.09
C VAL A 236 13.12 0.89 -16.30
N ASN A 237 12.90 0.48 -17.55
CA ASN A 237 12.69 -0.91 -17.89
C ASN A 237 13.49 -1.30 -19.14
N ALA A 238 13.95 -2.55 -19.16
CA ALA A 238 14.56 -3.15 -20.32
C ALA A 238 13.92 -4.51 -20.55
N TYR A 239 13.69 -4.85 -21.79
CA TYR A 239 13.03 -6.10 -22.14
C TYR A 239 13.46 -6.60 -23.51
N ALA A 240 13.33 -7.91 -23.73
CA ALA A 240 13.46 -8.51 -25.03
C ALA A 240 12.47 -9.64 -25.20
N ASP A 241 12.21 -9.95 -26.47
CA ASP A 241 11.39 -11.06 -26.91
C ASP A 241 12.08 -11.69 -28.11
N TRP A 242 12.37 -12.97 -27.99
CA TRP A 242 13.11 -13.71 -28.99
C TRP A 242 12.34 -14.93 -29.46
N ARG A 243 11.95 -14.93 -30.75
CA ARG A 243 11.32 -16.07 -31.40
C ARG A 243 12.41 -17.05 -31.84
N PHE A 244 12.40 -18.20 -31.18
CA PHE A 244 13.29 -19.32 -31.48
C PHE A 244 12.46 -20.56 -31.86
N PHE A 245 13.02 -21.52 -32.52
CA PHE A 245 12.33 -22.73 -32.94
C PHE A 245 10.92 -22.49 -33.56
N GLY A 246 10.88 -21.73 -34.62
CA GLY A 246 9.66 -21.49 -35.36
C GLY A 246 8.68 -20.55 -34.69
N ASN A 247 7.87 -21.06 -33.77
CA ASN A 247 6.77 -20.31 -33.16
C ASN A 247 6.91 -20.10 -31.62
N PHE A 248 8.02 -20.52 -31.03
CA PHE A 248 8.27 -20.27 -29.62
C PHE A 248 8.93 -18.91 -29.40
N ASP A 249 8.34 -18.11 -28.55
CA ASP A 249 8.86 -16.82 -28.12
C ASP A 249 9.36 -16.95 -26.68
N TRP A 250 10.60 -16.55 -26.42
CA TRP A 250 11.13 -16.34 -25.08
C TRP A 250 11.17 -14.86 -24.77
N TYR A 251 10.34 -14.42 -23.85
CA TYR A 251 10.31 -13.04 -23.39
C TYR A 251 10.97 -12.92 -22.02
N PHE A 252 11.65 -11.83 -21.79
CA PHE A 252 12.29 -11.51 -20.53
C PHE A 252 12.50 -10.00 -20.39
N GLY A 253 12.63 -9.54 -19.15
CA GLY A 253 12.92 -8.15 -18.88
C GLY A 253 13.17 -7.86 -17.42
N ALA A 254 13.57 -6.62 -17.17
CA ALA A 254 13.82 -6.08 -15.85
C ALA A 254 13.30 -4.65 -15.73
N THR A 255 12.85 -4.30 -14.55
CA THR A 255 12.38 -2.96 -14.16
C THR A 255 13.11 -2.51 -12.91
N TYR A 256 13.57 -1.29 -12.88
CA TYR A 256 14.01 -0.61 -11.68
C TYR A 256 13.13 0.62 -11.47
N ALA A 257 12.67 0.84 -10.25
CA ALA A 257 11.96 2.06 -9.91
C ALA A 257 12.48 2.65 -8.60
N PHE A 258 12.73 3.96 -8.62
CA PHE A 258 13.04 4.76 -7.44
C PHE A 258 11.77 5.46 -6.99
N GLY A 259 11.30 5.14 -5.79
CA GLY A 259 10.08 5.67 -5.20
C GLY A 259 10.36 6.73 -4.13
N MET A 260 9.73 7.88 -4.25
CA MET A 260 9.67 8.95 -3.25
C MET A 260 8.32 8.84 -2.55
N ASN A 261 8.31 8.31 -1.35
CA ASN A 261 7.11 7.97 -0.61
C ASN A 261 6.76 9.05 0.41
N LYS A 262 5.47 9.29 0.57
CA LYS A 262 4.89 10.13 1.61
C LYS A 262 3.73 9.39 2.25
N ALA A 263 3.66 9.44 3.57
CA ALA A 263 2.54 8.89 4.32
C ALA A 263 2.03 9.93 5.33
N GLU A 264 0.73 9.95 5.52
CA GLU A 264 0.04 10.75 6.53
C GLU A 264 -0.92 9.85 7.28
N ARG A 265 -0.89 9.90 8.59
CA ARG A 265 -1.87 9.25 9.48
C ARG A 265 -2.40 10.23 10.49
N MET A 266 -3.53 9.93 11.10
CA MET A 266 -4.02 10.65 12.27
C MET A 266 -3.13 10.32 13.47
N ASN A 267 -2.96 11.29 14.33
CA ASN A 267 -2.45 11.11 15.66
C ASN A 267 -3.54 11.55 16.65
N ILE A 268 -3.35 11.36 17.93
CA ILE A 268 -4.37 11.70 18.95
C ILE A 268 -4.70 13.20 18.95
N LEU A 269 -3.72 14.05 18.73
CA LEU A 269 -3.90 15.51 18.73
C LEU A 269 -3.81 16.15 17.34
N ASN A 270 -3.09 15.52 16.42
CA ASN A 270 -2.80 16.10 15.12
C ASN A 270 -2.52 15.02 14.06
N LYS A 271 -1.83 15.38 12.99
CA LYS A 271 -1.42 14.45 11.94
C LYS A 271 0.07 14.21 11.97
N SER A 272 0.46 12.96 11.87
CA SER A 272 1.83 12.54 11.65
C SER A 272 2.11 12.38 10.17
N LYS A 273 3.31 12.78 9.74
CA LYS A 273 3.77 12.70 8.35
C LYS A 273 5.15 12.05 8.29
N ALA A 274 5.34 11.22 7.29
CA ALA A 274 6.61 10.60 6.97
C ALA A 274 6.94 10.78 5.50
N ASP A 275 8.24 10.94 5.19
CA ASP A 275 8.77 10.89 3.83
C ASP A 275 10.00 9.98 3.83
N TRP A 276 10.10 9.09 2.86
CA TRP A 276 11.25 8.22 2.66
C TRP A 276 11.35 7.79 1.20
N ASN A 277 12.50 7.26 0.81
CA ASN A 277 12.72 6.75 -0.53
C ASN A 277 12.77 5.22 -0.49
N SER A 278 12.33 4.58 -1.57
CA SER A 278 12.41 3.14 -1.74
C SER A 278 13.00 2.79 -3.10
N ASN A 279 13.54 1.58 -3.23
CA ASN A 279 14.06 1.06 -4.47
C ASN A 279 13.36 -0.26 -4.79
N LEU A 280 12.82 -0.37 -6.00
CA LEU A 280 12.16 -1.57 -6.51
C LEU A 280 12.98 -2.13 -7.67
N ILE A 281 13.24 -3.42 -7.62
CA ILE A 281 13.81 -4.20 -8.72
C ILE A 281 12.81 -5.29 -9.06
N GLY A 282 12.37 -5.36 -10.31
CA GLY A 282 11.51 -6.41 -10.81
C GLY A 282 12.18 -7.09 -12.01
N VAL A 283 12.01 -8.40 -12.11
CA VAL A 283 12.43 -9.18 -13.27
C VAL A 283 11.31 -10.10 -13.69
N PHE A 284 11.19 -10.34 -14.98
CA PHE A 284 10.20 -11.27 -15.50
C PHE A 284 10.78 -12.08 -16.66
N THR A 285 10.33 -13.30 -16.81
CA THR A 285 10.66 -14.16 -17.93
C THR A 285 9.57 -15.18 -18.20
N GLY A 286 9.49 -15.68 -19.42
CA GLY A 286 8.56 -16.73 -19.75
C GLY A 286 8.64 -17.13 -21.22
N VAL A 287 7.84 -18.11 -21.56
CA VAL A 287 7.76 -18.68 -22.92
C VAL A 287 6.33 -18.62 -23.41
N ARG A 288 6.17 -18.30 -24.68
CA ARG A 288 4.92 -18.33 -25.43
C ARG A 288 5.06 -19.21 -26.67
N TYR A 289 3.96 -19.80 -27.08
CA TYR A 289 3.90 -20.53 -28.36
C TYR A 289 2.88 -19.84 -29.27
N ALA A 290 3.35 -19.21 -30.34
CA ALA A 290 2.50 -18.52 -31.32
C ALA A 290 1.85 -19.54 -32.29
N TRP A 291 0.64 -20.00 -31.95
CA TRP A 291 -0.10 -20.97 -32.72
C TRP A 291 -1.09 -20.26 -33.65
N LYS A 292 -1.07 -20.64 -34.94
CA LYS A 292 -2.05 -20.23 -35.94
C LYS A 292 -2.97 -21.43 -36.25
N PRO A 293 -4.12 -21.56 -35.57
CA PRO A 293 -5.01 -22.70 -35.78
C PRO A 293 -5.65 -22.69 -37.17
N PHE A 294 -5.72 -21.52 -37.81
CA PHE A 294 -6.30 -21.33 -39.15
C PHE A 294 -5.29 -20.60 -40.04
N ALA A 295 -4.70 -21.30 -41.02
CA ALA A 295 -3.56 -20.83 -41.80
C ALA A 295 -3.82 -19.51 -42.54
N ASP A 296 -5.03 -19.32 -43.07
CA ASP A 296 -5.39 -18.18 -43.91
C ASP A 296 -6.08 -17.03 -43.16
N THR A 297 -6.02 -17.06 -41.80
CA THR A 297 -6.65 -16.02 -40.99
C THR A 297 -5.59 -15.23 -40.19
N GLY A 298 -5.96 -14.03 -39.83
CA GLY A 298 -5.17 -13.20 -38.87
C GLY A 298 -5.28 -13.64 -37.42
N PHE A 299 -5.77 -14.86 -37.14
CA PHE A 299 -5.99 -15.36 -35.77
C PHE A 299 -4.78 -16.10 -35.22
N TYR A 300 -4.37 -15.69 -34.03
CA TYR A 300 -3.28 -16.27 -33.29
C TYR A 300 -3.76 -16.66 -31.88
N LEU A 301 -3.32 -17.81 -31.36
CA LEU A 301 -3.43 -18.18 -29.99
C LEU A 301 -2.03 -18.35 -29.41
N LYS A 302 -1.79 -17.82 -28.22
CA LYS A 302 -0.50 -17.85 -27.55
C LYS A 302 -0.63 -18.39 -26.12
N PRO A 303 -0.62 -19.71 -25.94
CA PRO A 303 -0.35 -20.29 -24.61
C PRO A 303 0.94 -19.69 -24.06
N THR A 304 0.88 -19.24 -22.81
CA THR A 304 1.94 -18.50 -22.14
C THR A 304 2.19 -19.06 -20.75
N ILE A 305 3.44 -19.24 -20.40
CA ILE A 305 3.90 -19.53 -19.05
C ILE A 305 5.04 -18.58 -18.70
N GLY A 306 5.03 -18.04 -17.50
CA GLY A 306 6.06 -17.12 -17.05
C GLY A 306 6.17 -17.03 -15.54
N VAL A 307 7.18 -16.30 -15.11
CA VAL A 307 7.43 -15.95 -13.72
C VAL A 307 7.89 -14.50 -13.62
N ASN A 308 7.39 -13.82 -12.61
CA ASN A 308 7.82 -12.48 -12.21
C ASN A 308 8.44 -12.57 -10.82
N ALA A 309 9.49 -11.83 -10.56
CA ALA A 309 10.08 -11.68 -9.23
C ALA A 309 10.39 -10.21 -8.97
N ASP A 310 9.84 -9.69 -7.89
CA ASP A 310 9.94 -8.29 -7.50
C ASP A 310 10.56 -8.19 -6.11
N PHE A 311 11.47 -7.25 -5.95
CA PHE A 311 12.19 -7.00 -4.71
C PHE A 311 12.14 -5.51 -4.39
N LEU A 312 11.45 -5.15 -3.31
CA LEU A 312 11.34 -3.79 -2.80
C LEU A 312 12.23 -3.61 -1.57
N MET A 313 13.18 -2.70 -1.67
CA MET A 313 14.02 -2.24 -0.56
C MET A 313 13.37 -1.01 0.06
N ASN A 314 12.94 -1.14 1.30
CA ASN A 314 12.30 -0.06 2.05
C ASN A 314 13.16 0.28 3.28
N PRO A 315 13.92 1.38 3.28
CA PRO A 315 14.81 1.74 4.37
C PRO A 315 14.02 2.19 5.61
N SER A 316 14.69 2.24 6.73
CA SER A 316 14.15 2.82 7.95
C SER A 316 13.87 4.31 7.78
N PHE A 317 12.82 4.79 8.45
CA PHE A 317 12.49 6.21 8.50
C PHE A 317 11.79 6.57 9.81
N THR A 318 11.79 7.86 10.13
CA THR A 318 11.06 8.40 11.27
C THR A 318 10.09 9.47 10.79
N GLU A 319 8.90 9.51 11.36
CA GLU A 319 7.92 10.56 11.09
C GLU A 319 8.50 11.94 11.44
N LYS A 320 8.23 12.93 10.58
CA LYS A 320 8.78 14.29 10.70
C LYS A 320 7.95 15.19 11.58
N SER A 321 6.68 14.89 11.74
CA SER A 321 5.73 15.70 12.49
C SER A 321 4.81 14.81 13.32
N GLY A 322 4.17 15.41 14.29
CA GLY A 322 3.34 14.73 15.28
C GLY A 322 4.07 14.60 16.63
N GLU A 323 3.33 14.47 17.70
CA GLU A 323 3.93 14.37 19.04
C GLU A 323 4.45 12.96 19.33
N GLU A 324 3.71 11.94 18.94
CA GLU A 324 4.16 10.55 19.04
C GLU A 324 4.64 10.08 17.67
N ARG A 325 5.91 10.33 17.39
CA ARG A 325 6.55 9.95 16.15
C ARG A 325 6.80 8.46 16.12
N MET A 326 6.40 7.87 15.01
CA MET A 326 6.75 6.49 14.73
C MET A 326 8.09 6.44 13.99
N SER A 327 8.93 5.49 14.38
CA SER A 327 10.14 5.12 13.64
C SER A 327 9.95 3.72 13.06
N ALA A 328 9.90 3.63 11.74
CA ALA A 328 9.81 2.36 11.03
C ALA A 328 11.20 1.78 10.80
N GLU A 329 11.34 0.48 10.99
CA GLU A 329 12.56 -0.25 10.66
C GLU A 329 12.72 -0.45 9.16
N SER A 330 13.94 -0.72 8.72
CA SER A 330 14.19 -1.16 7.35
C SER A 330 13.61 -2.54 7.13
N GLU A 331 12.81 -2.70 6.09
CA GLU A 331 12.21 -3.98 5.74
C GLU A 331 12.20 -4.16 4.21
N ASN A 332 12.61 -5.33 3.75
CA ASN A 332 12.59 -5.68 2.34
C ASN A 332 11.41 -6.60 2.05
N TYR A 333 10.80 -6.42 0.90
CA TYR A 333 9.64 -7.20 0.48
C TYR A 333 9.96 -7.91 -0.83
N THR A 334 9.59 -9.16 -0.90
CA THR A 334 9.79 -10.01 -2.08
C THR A 334 8.45 -10.56 -2.54
N SER A 335 8.22 -10.55 -3.84
CA SER A 335 7.09 -11.19 -4.50
C SER A 335 7.63 -12.07 -5.62
N VAL A 336 7.17 -13.31 -5.71
CA VAL A 336 7.47 -14.21 -6.82
C VAL A 336 6.15 -14.78 -7.30
N LYS A 337 5.78 -14.46 -8.54
CA LYS A 337 4.50 -14.88 -9.12
C LYS A 337 4.71 -15.73 -10.37
N SER A 338 4.02 -16.86 -10.46
CA SER A 338 3.84 -17.55 -11.74
C SER A 338 2.70 -16.91 -12.53
N LEU A 339 2.77 -17.03 -13.84
CA LEU A 339 1.73 -16.64 -14.79
C LEU A 339 1.55 -17.78 -15.77
N VAL A 340 0.32 -18.29 -15.91
CA VAL A 340 -0.03 -19.34 -16.87
C VAL A 340 -1.35 -18.99 -17.52
N GLY A 341 -1.43 -19.08 -18.84
CA GLY A 341 -2.69 -18.78 -19.53
C GLY A 341 -2.57 -18.73 -21.03
N ILE A 342 -3.46 -17.97 -21.62
CA ILE A 342 -3.57 -17.86 -23.08
C ILE A 342 -3.90 -16.43 -23.49
N GLU A 343 -3.28 -15.99 -24.56
CA GLU A 343 -3.62 -14.76 -25.29
C GLU A 343 -4.13 -15.15 -26.67
N GLY A 344 -5.23 -14.52 -27.12
CA GLY A 344 -5.75 -14.61 -28.45
C GLY A 344 -5.63 -13.26 -29.15
N THR A 345 -5.21 -13.26 -30.40
CA THR A 345 -5.11 -12.06 -31.21
C THR A 345 -5.79 -12.28 -32.56
N TYR A 346 -6.54 -11.29 -33.02
CA TYR A 346 -7.10 -11.29 -34.36
C TYR A 346 -6.67 -10.01 -35.07
N ALA A 347 -5.90 -10.17 -36.16
CA ALA A 347 -5.42 -9.08 -36.99
C ALA A 347 -6.23 -9.00 -38.26
N PHE A 348 -6.75 -7.81 -38.57
CA PHE A 348 -7.50 -7.51 -39.81
C PHE A 348 -6.55 -6.95 -40.88
N SER A 349 -6.90 -7.18 -42.15
CA SER A 349 -6.12 -6.66 -43.29
C SER A 349 -6.07 -5.12 -43.38
N ASN A 350 -7.00 -4.42 -42.74
CA ASN A 350 -7.06 -2.95 -42.71
C ASN A 350 -6.20 -2.30 -41.63
N GLY A 351 -5.39 -3.09 -40.89
CA GLY A 351 -4.50 -2.58 -39.85
C GLY A 351 -5.08 -2.55 -38.43
N PHE A 352 -6.34 -2.92 -38.24
CA PHE A 352 -6.90 -3.16 -36.91
C PHE A 352 -6.47 -4.52 -36.39
N TYR A 353 -6.34 -4.61 -35.05
CA TYR A 353 -6.23 -5.88 -34.36
C TYR A 353 -6.94 -5.83 -33.03
N PHE A 354 -7.41 -6.97 -32.58
CA PHE A 354 -7.96 -7.18 -31.25
C PHE A 354 -7.12 -8.21 -30.50
N THR A 355 -6.95 -8.00 -29.20
CA THR A 355 -6.34 -8.98 -28.30
C THR A 355 -7.31 -9.32 -27.18
N GLY A 356 -7.30 -10.57 -26.77
CA GLY A 356 -8.00 -11.03 -25.58
C GLY A 356 -7.08 -11.96 -24.81
N ARG A 357 -7.10 -11.92 -23.48
CA ARG A 357 -6.23 -12.74 -22.66
C ARG A 357 -6.88 -13.19 -21.38
N MET A 358 -6.44 -14.34 -20.94
CA MET A 358 -6.82 -14.92 -19.67
C MET A 358 -5.59 -15.60 -19.09
N PHE A 359 -5.13 -15.10 -17.94
CA PHE A 359 -4.03 -15.68 -17.20
C PHE A 359 -4.47 -16.03 -15.78
N TYR A 360 -3.90 -17.07 -15.24
CA TYR A 360 -3.88 -17.38 -13.83
C TYR A 360 -2.51 -17.01 -13.27
N THR A 361 -2.49 -16.36 -12.12
CA THR A 361 -1.27 -16.02 -11.39
C THR A 361 -1.31 -16.59 -10.00
N HIS A 362 -0.14 -17.04 -9.51
CA HIS A 362 0.02 -17.54 -8.15
C HIS A 362 1.23 -16.91 -7.49
N GLU A 363 1.03 -16.32 -6.30
CA GLU A 363 2.06 -15.72 -5.45
C GLU A 363 2.68 -16.78 -4.53
N PHE A 364 4.00 -16.96 -4.60
CA PHE A 364 4.75 -17.94 -3.80
C PHE A 364 5.29 -17.38 -2.49
N CYS A 365 5.40 -16.07 -2.38
CA CYS A 365 5.93 -15.37 -1.20
C CYS A 365 4.84 -15.09 -0.16
N ASP A 366 5.14 -14.21 0.77
CA ASP A 366 4.21 -13.83 1.83
C ASP A 366 2.95 -13.16 1.27
N ASP A 367 1.82 -13.52 1.84
CA ASP A 367 0.51 -12.96 1.48
C ASP A 367 0.18 -11.65 2.22
N ARG A 368 1.09 -11.13 3.04
CA ARG A 368 0.91 -9.90 3.81
C ARG A 368 2.17 -9.05 3.81
N TYR A 369 2.04 -7.80 3.42
CA TYR A 369 3.07 -6.81 3.69
C TYR A 369 2.86 -6.25 5.09
N GLY A 370 3.92 -6.12 5.86
CA GLY A 370 3.87 -5.54 7.20
C GLY A 370 4.97 -4.51 7.39
N VAL A 371 4.91 -3.77 8.49
CA VAL A 371 5.93 -2.80 8.86
C VAL A 371 6.21 -2.94 10.34
N ASN A 372 7.47 -3.16 10.69
CA ASN A 372 7.95 -3.10 12.06
C ASN A 372 8.26 -1.65 12.41
N ALA A 373 7.78 -1.20 13.55
CA ALA A 373 7.97 0.18 13.98
C ALA A 373 8.04 0.31 15.50
N MET A 374 8.67 1.40 15.93
CA MET A 374 8.64 1.87 17.32
C MET A 374 7.68 3.06 17.40
N LEU A 375 6.78 3.03 18.36
CA LEU A 375 5.94 4.15 18.75
C LEU A 375 6.19 4.47 20.22
N GLY A 376 6.86 5.59 20.46
CA GLY A 376 7.41 5.86 21.79
C GLY A 376 8.39 4.77 22.23
N SER A 377 8.15 4.13 23.37
CA SER A 377 8.93 2.99 23.87
C SER A 377 8.41 1.62 23.40
N SER A 378 7.29 1.58 22.67
CA SER A 378 6.61 0.34 22.32
C SER A 378 6.95 -0.12 20.92
N PHE A 379 7.38 -1.38 20.79
CA PHE A 379 7.54 -2.03 19.49
C PHE A 379 6.18 -2.50 18.98
N ILE A 380 5.89 -2.19 17.72
CA ILE A 380 4.65 -2.56 17.04
C ILE A 380 4.96 -3.22 15.70
N ARG A 381 4.14 -4.20 15.31
CA ARG A 381 4.12 -4.73 13.95
C ARG A 381 2.76 -4.45 13.33
N VAL A 382 2.75 -3.56 12.34
CA VAL A 382 1.56 -3.31 11.54
C VAL A 382 1.47 -4.35 10.45
N ARG A 383 0.43 -5.17 10.48
CA ARG A 383 0.17 -6.18 9.45
C ARG A 383 -0.77 -5.60 8.40
N GLY A 384 -0.40 -5.73 7.14
CA GLY A 384 -1.24 -5.38 6.01
C GLY A 384 -2.42 -6.35 5.81
N TRP A 385 -3.24 -6.06 4.81
CA TRP A 385 -4.29 -7.00 4.42
C TRP A 385 -3.71 -8.34 4.02
N LYS A 386 -4.48 -9.37 4.25
CA LYS A 386 -4.22 -10.64 3.60
C LYS A 386 -4.51 -10.48 2.10
N MET A 387 -3.51 -10.73 1.28
CA MET A 387 -3.63 -10.73 -0.17
C MET A 387 -3.87 -12.16 -0.66
N ASP A 388 -4.77 -12.33 -1.62
CA ASP A 388 -4.93 -13.63 -2.23
C ASP A 388 -3.67 -14.01 -3.01
N ARG A 389 -3.26 -15.25 -2.82
CA ARG A 389 -2.15 -15.81 -3.59
C ARG A 389 -2.54 -16.10 -5.03
N ASP A 390 -3.81 -16.35 -5.25
CA ASP A 390 -4.37 -16.78 -6.53
C ASP A 390 -5.19 -15.65 -7.16
N ALA A 391 -4.92 -15.35 -8.42
CA ALA A 391 -5.70 -14.37 -9.15
C ALA A 391 -5.87 -14.76 -10.63
N GLY A 392 -7.00 -14.36 -11.20
CA GLY A 392 -7.26 -14.42 -12.64
C GLY A 392 -7.05 -13.05 -13.27
N VAL A 393 -6.26 -12.96 -14.32
CA VAL A 393 -6.08 -11.73 -15.11
C VAL A 393 -6.85 -11.88 -16.42
N PHE A 394 -7.87 -11.06 -16.61
CA PHE A 394 -8.69 -11.03 -17.82
C PHE A 394 -8.49 -9.71 -18.52
N GLY A 395 -8.18 -9.74 -19.82
CA GLY A 395 -7.92 -8.52 -20.54
C GLY A 395 -8.41 -8.54 -21.96
N ALA A 396 -8.62 -7.34 -22.50
CA ALA A 396 -8.95 -7.10 -23.90
C ALA A 396 -8.26 -5.82 -24.39
N GLY A 397 -7.79 -5.84 -25.62
CA GLY A 397 -7.13 -4.71 -26.23
C GLY A 397 -7.53 -4.53 -27.68
N ILE A 398 -7.34 -3.32 -28.16
CA ILE A 398 -7.53 -2.93 -29.55
C ILE A 398 -6.34 -2.12 -30.00
N GLY A 399 -5.89 -2.33 -31.22
CA GLY A 399 -4.88 -1.49 -31.83
C GLY A 399 -5.17 -1.21 -33.29
N TYR A 400 -4.55 -0.15 -33.76
CA TYR A 400 -4.71 0.31 -35.15
C TYR A 400 -3.44 0.91 -35.69
N SER A 401 -3.04 0.46 -36.87
CA SER A 401 -1.96 1.05 -37.68
C SER A 401 -2.51 2.17 -38.52
N ILE A 402 -2.30 3.41 -38.13
CA ILE A 402 -2.77 4.60 -38.86
C ILE A 402 -2.03 4.74 -40.16
N THR A 403 -0.70 4.55 -40.13
CA THR A 403 0.19 4.53 -41.30
C THR A 403 1.21 3.40 -41.09
N GLU A 404 2.16 3.26 -42.02
CA GLU A 404 3.29 2.33 -41.82
C GLU A 404 4.17 2.72 -40.64
N GLN A 405 4.20 4.01 -40.31
CA GLN A 405 5.03 4.57 -39.22
C GLN A 405 4.27 4.72 -37.91
N TRP A 406 2.97 4.99 -37.93
CA TRP A 406 2.20 5.31 -36.72
C TRP A 406 1.20 4.23 -36.38
N SER A 407 1.23 3.80 -35.14
CA SER A 407 0.20 2.92 -34.58
C SER A 407 -0.22 3.38 -33.18
N VAL A 408 -1.46 3.05 -32.83
CA VAL A 408 -2.05 3.33 -31.52
C VAL A 408 -2.66 2.05 -30.96
N TYR A 409 -2.71 1.95 -29.65
CA TYR A 409 -3.42 0.88 -28.98
C TYR A 409 -4.06 1.36 -27.67
N ALA A 410 -5.10 0.65 -27.27
CA ALA A 410 -5.71 0.76 -25.95
C ALA A 410 -5.96 -0.65 -25.42
N ASP A 411 -5.79 -0.81 -24.13
CA ASP A 411 -5.84 -2.09 -23.45
C ASP A 411 -6.48 -1.96 -22.08
N TYR A 412 -7.34 -2.90 -21.75
CA TYR A 412 -7.94 -3.04 -20.43
C TYR A 412 -7.64 -4.43 -19.88
N ALA A 413 -7.33 -4.51 -18.58
CA ALA A 413 -7.28 -5.77 -17.87
C ALA A 413 -7.89 -5.64 -16.47
N ALA A 414 -8.60 -6.66 -16.05
CA ALA A 414 -9.05 -6.87 -14.68
C ALA A 414 -8.21 -7.99 -14.07
N ASP A 415 -7.62 -7.70 -12.92
CA ASP A 415 -6.94 -8.68 -12.06
C ASP A 415 -7.93 -9.00 -10.93
N VAL A 416 -8.44 -10.22 -10.95
CA VAL A 416 -9.58 -10.67 -10.16
C VAL A 416 -9.13 -11.72 -9.16
N SER A 417 -9.27 -11.40 -7.89
CA SER A 417 -9.12 -12.29 -6.75
C SER A 417 -10.33 -12.07 -5.84
N ASP A 418 -10.19 -12.06 -4.52
CA ASP A 418 -11.20 -11.51 -3.59
C ASP A 418 -11.43 -10.00 -3.81
N LYS A 419 -10.51 -9.37 -4.51
CA LYS A 419 -10.52 -7.95 -4.88
C LYS A 419 -10.28 -7.80 -6.38
N VAL A 420 -10.87 -6.76 -6.97
CA VAL A 420 -10.70 -6.49 -8.39
C VAL A 420 -9.82 -5.25 -8.58
N ARG A 421 -8.74 -5.43 -9.35
CA ARG A 421 -7.85 -4.34 -9.77
C ARG A 421 -8.02 -4.11 -11.27
N HIS A 422 -8.29 -2.88 -11.66
CA HIS A 422 -8.53 -2.49 -13.04
C HIS A 422 -7.29 -1.80 -13.62
N ASN A 423 -6.81 -2.27 -14.75
CA ASN A 423 -5.70 -1.67 -15.49
C ASN A 423 -6.23 -1.11 -16.81
N VAL A 424 -5.87 0.14 -17.10
CA VAL A 424 -6.22 0.81 -18.36
C VAL A 424 -4.96 1.40 -18.95
N ASN A 425 -4.54 0.89 -20.09
CA ASN A 425 -3.30 1.28 -20.73
C ASN A 425 -3.59 1.78 -22.15
N MET A 426 -2.80 2.72 -22.62
CA MET A 426 -2.84 3.17 -24.00
C MET A 426 -1.45 3.57 -24.47
N GLY A 427 -1.22 3.49 -25.76
CA GLY A 427 0.07 3.88 -26.28
C GLY A 427 0.04 4.25 -27.75
N VAL A 428 1.09 4.95 -28.12
CA VAL A 428 1.39 5.38 -29.49
C VAL A 428 2.79 4.93 -29.84
N THR A 429 2.95 4.30 -30.98
CA THR A 429 4.25 3.88 -31.50
C THR A 429 4.55 4.65 -32.78
N PHE A 430 5.74 5.19 -32.86
CA PHE A 430 6.31 5.77 -34.07
C PHE A 430 7.51 4.94 -34.53
N LYS A 431 7.53 4.54 -35.78
CA LYS A 431 8.55 3.71 -36.44
C LYS A 431 9.36 4.54 -37.43
N PHE A 432 10.66 4.39 -37.45
CA PHE A 432 11.56 5.07 -38.37
C PHE A 432 12.63 4.16 -38.96
#